data_749e6d015550aa711e7c350b285feb94
#
_entry.id   749e6d015550aa711e7c350b285feb94
#
_cell.length_a   1.000
_cell.length_b   1.000
_cell.length_c   1.000
_cell.angle_alpha   90.00
_cell.angle_beta   90.00
_cell.angle_gamma   90.00
#
_symmetry.space_group_name_H-M   'P 1'
#
loop_
_entity.id
_entity.type
_entity.pdbx_description
1 polymer ?
#
loop_
_entity_poly.entity_id
_entity_poly.type
_entity_poly.pdbx_seq_one_letter_code
_entity_poly.pdbx_strand_id
1 'polypeptide(L)'
;MPEMKVRDVIGVECIVQPGPFSDERLITFDTTDGPISGFVQEAELRQVGKTWLVRAVIMAVRDDFLEVRVRGSFFTTNGLANIQKRHAVAA
;
A
#
# COMPACT_ATOMS: atom_id res chain seq x y z
N MET A 1 19.05 -6.07 6.45
CA MET A 1 17.68 -5.89 5.96
C MET A 1 17.32 -7.03 5.04
N PRO A 2 16.16 -7.64 5.22
CA PRO A 2 15.75 -8.67 4.26
C PRO A 2 15.55 -8.04 2.89
N GLU A 3 16.02 -8.74 1.89
CA GLU A 3 15.85 -8.33 0.50
C GLU A 3 14.39 -8.51 0.10
N MET A 4 13.82 -7.48 -0.54
CA MET A 4 12.45 -7.53 -1.03
C MET A 4 12.39 -8.20 -2.39
N LYS A 5 11.51 -9.19 -2.52
CA LYS A 5 11.39 -10.03 -3.71
C LYS A 5 9.98 -9.99 -4.26
N VAL A 6 9.87 -10.28 -5.55
CA VAL A 6 8.57 -10.48 -6.21
C VAL A 6 7.75 -11.52 -5.43
N ARG A 7 6.47 -11.22 -5.24
CA ARG A 7 5.47 -11.98 -4.48
C ARG A 7 5.60 -11.87 -2.96
N ASP A 8 6.59 -11.16 -2.45
CA ASP A 8 6.62 -10.88 -1.01
C ASP A 8 5.43 -10.01 -0.63
N VAL A 9 4.90 -10.26 0.56
CA VAL A 9 3.87 -9.43 1.17
C VAL A 9 4.56 -8.39 2.03
N ILE A 10 4.22 -7.13 1.82
CA ILE A 10 4.79 -6.01 2.57
C ILE A 10 3.68 -5.09 3.08
N GLY A 11 4.05 -4.14 3.93
CA GLY A 11 3.21 -3.02 4.28
C GLY A 11 3.65 -1.77 3.51
N VAL A 12 2.70 -0.97 3.08
CA VAL A 12 2.97 0.32 2.44
C VAL A 12 2.44 1.42 3.34
N GLU A 13 3.29 2.40 3.67
CA GLU A 13 2.88 3.52 4.50
C GLU A 13 1.73 4.28 3.85
N CYS A 14 0.69 4.55 4.63
CA CYS A 14 -0.51 5.22 4.13
C CYS A 14 -1.15 6.09 5.19
N ILE A 15 -2.03 6.99 4.74
CA ILE A 15 -2.92 7.77 5.58
C ILE A 15 -4.28 7.08 5.54
N VAL A 16 -4.92 6.92 6.71
CA VAL A 16 -6.18 6.21 6.85
C VAL A 16 -7.27 7.16 7.32
N GLN A 17 -8.42 7.11 6.66
CA GLN A 17 -9.61 7.88 7.03
C GLN A 17 -10.83 6.94 7.04
N PRO A 18 -11.92 7.34 7.74
CA PRO A 18 -13.15 6.53 7.72
C PRO A 18 -13.68 6.35 6.28
N GLY A 19 -14.14 5.16 5.97
CA GLY A 19 -14.82 4.87 4.71
C GLY A 19 -16.34 4.92 4.85
N PRO A 20 -17.07 4.63 3.76
CA PRO A 20 -18.52 4.67 3.77
C PRO A 20 -19.17 3.54 4.57
N PHE A 21 -18.46 2.45 4.78
CA PHE A 21 -18.93 1.31 5.55
C PHE A 21 -18.07 1.10 6.78
N SER A 22 -18.59 0.42 7.80
CA SER A 22 -17.93 0.27 9.09
C SER A 22 -16.62 -0.53 9.03
N ASP A 23 -16.49 -1.44 8.06
CA ASP A 23 -15.32 -2.29 7.88
C ASP A 23 -14.41 -1.82 6.75
N GLU A 24 -14.70 -0.64 6.18
CA GLU A 24 -13.99 -0.10 5.04
C GLU A 24 -13.31 1.21 5.43
N ARG A 25 -12.13 1.45 4.88
CA ARG A 25 -11.36 2.67 5.14
C ARG A 25 -10.91 3.28 3.83
N LEU A 26 -10.89 4.61 3.80
CA LEU A 26 -10.27 5.35 2.72
C LEU A 26 -8.78 5.49 3.03
N ILE A 27 -7.94 5.04 2.14
CA ILE A 27 -6.50 5.20 2.29
C ILE A 27 -5.94 6.09 1.18
N THR A 28 -4.83 6.76 1.51
CA THR A 28 -4.04 7.52 0.54
C THR A 28 -2.59 7.15 0.77
N PHE A 29 -1.88 6.81 -0.29
CA PHE A 29 -0.45 6.57 -0.21
C PHE A 29 0.27 7.16 -1.43
N ASP A 30 1.56 7.44 -1.25
CA ASP A 30 2.36 8.06 -2.30
C ASP A 30 2.86 7.03 -3.30
N THR A 31 2.74 7.38 -4.58
CA THR A 31 3.35 6.63 -5.67
C THR A 31 4.42 7.49 -6.31
N THR A 32 5.18 6.91 -7.24
CA THR A 32 6.17 7.67 -8.02
C THR A 32 5.54 8.77 -8.86
N ASP A 33 4.23 8.68 -9.13
CA ASP A 33 3.47 9.66 -9.92
C ASP A 33 2.56 10.54 -9.06
N GLY A 34 2.74 10.53 -7.75
CA GLY A 34 1.94 11.30 -6.82
C GLY A 34 1.03 10.42 -5.96
N PRO A 35 0.24 11.03 -5.07
CA PRO A 35 -0.63 10.26 -4.18
C PRO A 35 -1.80 9.64 -4.93
N ILE A 36 -2.21 8.45 -4.49
CA ILE A 36 -3.45 7.82 -4.95
C ILE A 36 -4.30 7.45 -3.74
N SER A 37 -5.60 7.41 -3.94
CA SER A 37 -6.57 7.08 -2.90
C SER A 37 -7.49 5.97 -3.35
N GLY A 38 -7.96 5.21 -2.39
CA GLY A 38 -8.91 4.13 -2.64
C GLY A 38 -9.47 3.58 -1.35
N PHE A 39 -10.45 2.70 -1.49
CA PHE A 39 -11.08 2.04 -0.35
C PHE A 39 -10.52 0.64 -0.18
N VAL A 40 -10.15 0.31 1.05
CA VAL A 40 -9.66 -1.03 1.41
C VAL A 40 -10.45 -1.55 2.60
N GLN A 41 -10.50 -2.87 2.74
CA GLN A 41 -11.06 -3.50 3.92
C GLN A 41 -10.13 -3.26 5.11
N GLU A 42 -10.70 -3.05 6.28
CA GLU A 42 -9.95 -2.83 7.51
C GLU A 42 -8.92 -3.93 7.76
N ALA A 43 -9.25 -5.18 7.39
CA ALA A 43 -8.36 -6.33 7.56
C ALA A 43 -7.05 -6.21 6.78
N GLU A 44 -6.98 -5.35 5.77
CA GLU A 44 -5.77 -5.11 5.00
C GLU A 44 -4.84 -4.07 5.64
N LEU A 45 -5.25 -3.49 6.77
CA LEU A 45 -4.53 -2.43 7.46
C LEU A 45 -3.88 -2.92 8.75
N ARG A 46 -2.72 -2.36 9.05
CA ARG A 46 -2.01 -2.60 10.30
C ARG A 46 -1.40 -1.28 10.77
N GLN A 47 -1.45 -1.04 12.05
CA GLN A 47 -0.80 0.14 12.64
C GLN A 47 0.44 -0.27 13.41
N VAL A 48 1.55 0.40 13.14
CA VAL A 48 2.79 0.22 13.86
C VAL A 48 3.20 1.60 14.41
N GLY A 49 3.09 1.76 15.72
CA GLY A 49 3.24 3.08 16.34
C GLY A 49 2.16 4.02 15.81
N LYS A 50 2.56 5.12 15.21
CA LYS A 50 1.65 6.11 14.63
C LYS A 50 1.49 5.93 13.11
N THR A 51 2.16 4.95 12.54
CA THR A 51 2.17 4.74 11.09
C THR A 51 1.18 3.64 10.72
N TRP A 52 0.32 3.95 9.77
CA TRP A 52 -0.57 2.95 9.19
C TRP A 52 0.09 2.32 7.97
N LEU A 53 -0.08 1.01 7.84
CA LEU A 53 0.43 0.22 6.73
C LEU A 53 -0.72 -0.50 6.06
N VAL A 54 -0.76 -0.45 4.74
CA VAL A 54 -1.69 -1.27 3.96
C VAL A 54 -0.92 -2.44 3.36
N ARG A 55 -1.53 -3.61 3.40
CA ARG A 55 -0.95 -4.84 2.87
C ARG A 55 -0.83 -4.75 1.34
N ALA A 56 0.33 -5.11 0.82
CA ALA A 56 0.58 -5.12 -0.60
C ALA A 56 1.46 -6.30 -0.98
N VAL A 57 1.37 -6.70 -2.24
CA VAL A 57 2.20 -7.76 -2.81
C VAL A 57 3.14 -7.14 -3.82
N ILE A 58 4.43 -7.48 -3.73
CA ILE A 58 5.42 -7.00 -4.69
C ILE A 58 5.24 -7.74 -6.02
N MET A 59 5.00 -6.99 -7.07
CA MET A 59 4.83 -7.52 -8.43
C MET A 59 6.10 -7.41 -9.26
N ALA A 60 6.91 -6.39 -9.00
CA ALA A 60 8.21 -6.23 -9.65
C ALA A 60 9.13 -5.39 -8.76
N VAL A 61 10.42 -5.69 -8.81
CA VAL A 61 11.45 -4.93 -8.09
C VAL A 61 12.30 -4.20 -9.13
N ARG A 62 12.36 -2.88 -9.01
CA ARG A 62 13.18 -2.03 -9.87
C ARG A 62 14.28 -1.39 -9.02
N ASP A 63 15.21 -0.67 -9.65
CA ASP A 63 16.31 -0.05 -8.93
C ASP A 63 15.81 1.01 -7.94
N ASP A 64 14.87 1.86 -8.37
CA ASP A 64 14.41 3.02 -7.61
C ASP A 64 13.03 2.83 -6.99
N PHE A 65 12.27 1.82 -7.40
CA PHE A 65 10.90 1.65 -6.94
C PHE A 65 10.46 0.19 -6.95
N LEU A 66 9.32 -0.05 -6.32
CA LEU A 66 8.64 -1.35 -6.33
C LEU A 66 7.30 -1.18 -7.03
N GLU A 67 6.97 -2.12 -7.91
CA GLU A 67 5.60 -2.24 -8.40
C GLU A 67 4.86 -3.15 -7.43
N VAL A 68 3.77 -2.66 -6.87
CA VAL A 68 2.99 -3.38 -5.87
C VAL A 68 1.52 -3.44 -6.27
N ARG A 69 0.85 -4.44 -5.73
CA ARG A 69 -0.62 -4.55 -5.84
C ARG A 69 -1.23 -4.46 -4.46
N VAL A 70 -2.16 -3.53 -4.30
CA VAL A 70 -2.95 -3.35 -3.08
C VAL A 70 -4.38 -3.82 -3.38
N ARG A 71 -4.92 -4.68 -2.51
CA ARG A 71 -6.29 -5.17 -2.67
C ARG A 71 -7.27 -4.09 -2.22
N GLY A 72 -8.07 -3.59 -3.14
CA GLY A 72 -9.04 -2.54 -2.83
C GLY A 72 -9.62 -1.93 -4.10
N SER A 73 -10.45 -0.91 -3.91
CA SER A 73 -11.09 -0.17 -5.00
C SER A 73 -10.44 1.20 -5.11
N PHE A 74 -9.63 1.39 -6.13
CA PHE A 74 -8.88 2.63 -6.36
C PHE A 74 -9.48 3.43 -7.50
N PHE A 75 -9.41 4.76 -7.37
CA PHE A 75 -10.07 5.66 -8.33
C PHE A 75 -9.41 5.67 -9.71
N THR A 76 -8.12 5.40 -9.79
CA THR A 76 -7.37 5.55 -11.03
C THR A 76 -6.64 4.29 -11.49
N THR A 77 -6.64 3.24 -10.67
CA THR A 77 -5.89 2.00 -10.98
C THR A 77 -6.66 0.78 -10.48
N ASN A 78 -6.18 -0.40 -10.85
CA ASN A 78 -6.69 -1.68 -10.32
C ASN A 78 -5.91 -2.13 -9.08
N GLY A 79 -5.40 -1.19 -8.31
CA GLY A 79 -4.59 -1.47 -7.14
C GLY A 79 -3.10 -1.66 -7.46
N LEU A 80 -2.70 -1.53 -8.73
CA LEU A 80 -1.28 -1.55 -9.11
C LEU A 80 -0.69 -0.16 -8.96
N ALA A 81 0.47 -0.07 -8.33
CA ALA A 81 1.13 1.20 -8.10
C ALA A 81 2.63 1.02 -8.03
N ASN A 82 3.36 2.05 -8.42
CA ASN A 82 4.81 2.11 -8.25
C ASN A 82 5.10 2.97 -7.03
N ILE A 83 5.75 2.39 -6.04
CA ILE A 83 6.06 3.11 -4.80
C ILE A 83 7.57 3.21 -4.61
N GLN A 84 8.01 4.26 -3.93
CA GLN A 84 9.39 4.37 -3.51
C GLN A 84 9.69 3.33 -2.44
N LYS A 85 10.85 2.71 -2.51
CA LYS A 85 11.23 1.63 -1.57
C LYS A 85 11.18 2.05 -0.11
N ARG A 86 11.43 3.32 0.19
CA ARG A 86 11.41 3.86 1.56
C ARG A 86 10.02 3.78 2.22
N HIS A 87 8.96 3.68 1.42
CA HIS A 87 7.59 3.57 1.94
C HIS A 87 7.16 2.13 2.17
N ALA A 88 7.99 1.17 1.83
CA ALA A 88 7.72 -0.24 2.00
C ALA A 88 8.32 -0.73 3.32
N VAL A 89 7.53 -1.47 4.08
CA VAL A 89 7.95 -2.05 5.35
C VAL A 89 7.75 -3.56 5.27
N ALA A 90 8.74 -4.32 5.69
CA ALA A 90 8.63 -5.78 5.71
C ALA A 90 7.45 -6.21 6.59
N ALA A 91 6.70 -7.16 6.10
CA ALA A 91 5.53 -7.67 6.81
C ALA A 91 5.92 -8.52 8.03
#